data_c1bf46f626890202f8d10e4f98ca5a9e
#
_entry.id   c1bf46f626890202f8d10e4f98ca5a9e
#
_cell.length_a   1.000
_cell.length_b   1.000
_cell.length_c   1.000
_cell.angle_alpha   90.00
_cell.angle_beta   90.00
_cell.angle_gamma   90.00
#
_symmetry.space_group_name_H-M   'P 1'
#
loop_
_entity.id
_entity.type
_entity.pdbx_description
1 polymer ?
#
loop_
_entity_poly.entity_id
_entity_poly.type
_entity_poly.pdbx_seq_one_letter_code
_entity_poly.pdbx_strand_id
1 'polypeptide(L)'
;MNTVLRYPGSKWRIADQLVSNIPEHKSYLEPYFGSGAVLFNKPPSPIETINDLDDDVINLFQCIRDHSQQLAAMIAAIPYSRKVYDSQFSIVSKDPVDKACAFLIKCWQGYGFKTSGIKTGWKRDKTGRERAYNLSNWYHLPEWIEGIAERLRNIQIEHKPALDLIREFDSPDSFFYLDPPYLLNTRSAKQYQHEMTEEDHIQLLETIVHCSAQIMISGYDTPLYNDYLHTWDTLRIPNQTTSGVVREEIVWMNYTHQLSLYDFGIL
;
A
#
# COMPACT_ATOMS: atom_id res chain seq x y z
N MET A 1 -0.86 8.34 -11.13
CA MET A 1 0.40 7.61 -11.44
C MET A 1 0.13 6.12 -11.60
N ASN A 2 1.09 5.30 -12.08
CA ASN A 2 0.92 3.84 -12.17
C ASN A 2 1.54 3.13 -10.95
N THR A 3 0.97 2.01 -10.54
CA THR A 3 1.51 1.25 -9.41
C THR A 3 2.82 0.56 -9.78
N VAL A 4 3.89 0.81 -9.04
CA VAL A 4 5.17 0.09 -9.20
C VAL A 4 5.23 -1.18 -8.35
N LEU A 5 4.50 -1.25 -7.25
CA LEU A 5 4.48 -2.38 -6.34
C LEU A 5 3.09 -3.02 -6.30
N ARG A 6 3.01 -4.30 -6.67
CA ARG A 6 1.83 -5.14 -6.46
C ARG A 6 1.87 -5.73 -5.06
N TYR A 7 1.27 -5.01 -4.13
CA TYR A 7 1.23 -5.40 -2.72
C TYR A 7 -0.15 -5.94 -2.33
N PRO A 8 -0.25 -6.93 -1.43
CA PRO A 8 -1.53 -7.38 -0.91
C PRO A 8 -2.33 -6.23 -0.29
N GLY A 9 -3.64 -6.20 -0.46
CA GLY A 9 -4.47 -5.14 0.12
C GLY A 9 -4.39 -3.77 -0.56
N SER A 10 -3.62 -3.64 -1.65
CA SER A 10 -3.40 -2.37 -2.35
C SER A 10 -4.70 -1.63 -2.71
N LYS A 11 -4.78 -0.33 -2.42
CA LYS A 11 -5.93 0.56 -2.59
C LYS A 11 -5.99 1.28 -3.94
N TRP A 12 -5.17 0.91 -4.92
CA TRP A 12 -5.11 1.59 -6.22
C TRP A 12 -6.45 1.72 -6.95
N ARG A 13 -7.38 0.78 -6.73
CA ARG A 13 -8.70 0.81 -7.37
C ARG A 13 -9.66 1.84 -6.78
N ILE A 14 -9.46 2.19 -5.53
CA ILE A 14 -10.31 3.10 -4.76
C ILE A 14 -9.55 4.36 -4.33
N ALA A 15 -8.31 4.53 -4.82
CA ALA A 15 -7.44 5.62 -4.40
C ALA A 15 -8.07 7.00 -4.66
N ASP A 16 -8.73 7.19 -5.80
CA ASP A 16 -9.38 8.46 -6.14
C ASP A 16 -10.50 8.80 -5.14
N GLN A 17 -11.28 7.79 -4.71
CA GLN A 17 -12.33 8.00 -3.69
C GLN A 17 -11.74 8.30 -2.32
N LEU A 18 -10.63 7.65 -1.94
CA LEU A 18 -9.93 7.96 -0.69
C LEU A 18 -9.34 9.39 -0.74
N VAL A 19 -8.67 9.72 -1.83
CA VAL A 19 -8.02 11.03 -2.01
C VAL A 19 -9.02 12.18 -2.00
N SER A 20 -10.21 12.00 -2.59
CA SER A 20 -11.25 13.04 -2.61
C SER A 20 -11.80 13.39 -1.20
N ASN A 21 -11.57 12.53 -0.22
CA ASN A 21 -11.98 12.72 1.17
C ASN A 21 -10.86 13.19 2.09
N ILE A 22 -9.65 13.44 1.58
CA ILE A 22 -8.54 13.96 2.37
C ILE A 22 -8.74 15.46 2.64
N PRO A 23 -8.79 15.90 3.90
CA PRO A 23 -8.94 17.32 4.25
C PRO A 23 -7.64 18.11 4.03
N GLU A 24 -7.72 19.43 4.09
CA GLU A 24 -6.54 20.29 4.10
C GLU A 24 -5.66 20.00 5.32
N HIS A 25 -4.35 19.86 5.08
CA HIS A 25 -3.37 19.55 6.11
C HIS A 25 -1.98 20.07 5.71
N LYS A 26 -1.08 20.22 6.68
CA LYS A 26 0.32 20.58 6.44
C LYS A 26 1.24 19.37 6.44
N SER A 27 0.95 18.39 7.31
CA SER A 27 1.74 17.17 7.46
C SER A 27 0.90 15.94 7.13
N TYR A 28 1.41 15.10 6.24
CA TYR A 28 0.82 13.82 5.84
C TYR A 28 1.64 12.66 6.39
N LEU A 29 1.00 11.69 7.02
CA LEU A 29 1.63 10.45 7.48
C LEU A 29 0.89 9.22 6.95
N GLU A 30 1.60 8.30 6.31
CA GLU A 30 1.11 6.98 5.89
C GLU A 30 1.98 5.88 6.55
N PRO A 31 1.64 5.44 7.79
CA PRO A 31 2.49 4.54 8.58
C PRO A 31 2.41 3.07 8.19
N TYR A 32 1.45 2.70 7.33
CA TYR A 32 1.29 1.38 6.71
C TYR A 32 1.31 1.55 5.19
N PHE A 33 2.48 1.83 4.64
CA PHE A 33 2.62 2.35 3.27
C PHE A 33 2.30 1.33 2.17
N GLY A 34 2.76 0.09 2.33
CA GLY A 34 2.54 -0.96 1.33
C GLY A 34 2.91 -0.50 -0.09
N SER A 35 1.90 -0.35 -0.95
CA SER A 35 2.10 0.08 -2.35
C SER A 35 2.05 1.58 -2.58
N GLY A 36 1.78 2.39 -1.56
CA GLY A 36 1.69 3.85 -1.64
C GLY A 36 0.52 4.36 -2.48
N ALA A 37 -0.59 3.62 -2.53
CA ALA A 37 -1.69 3.94 -3.41
C ALA A 37 -2.28 5.33 -3.14
N VAL A 38 -2.38 5.75 -1.88
CA VAL A 38 -2.94 7.07 -1.53
C VAL A 38 -1.92 8.16 -1.79
N LEU A 39 -0.68 8.02 -1.32
CA LEU A 39 0.38 9.01 -1.53
C LEU A 39 0.58 9.37 -3.00
N PHE A 40 0.63 8.35 -3.87
CA PHE A 40 0.93 8.58 -5.29
C PHE A 40 -0.25 9.12 -6.10
N ASN A 41 -1.47 9.10 -5.57
CA ASN A 41 -2.65 9.66 -6.23
C ASN A 41 -3.13 10.98 -5.61
N LYS A 42 -2.64 11.37 -4.42
CA LYS A 42 -2.95 12.67 -3.82
C LYS A 42 -2.03 13.78 -4.31
N PRO A 43 -2.47 15.04 -4.29
CA PRO A 43 -1.58 16.19 -4.42
C PRO A 43 -0.50 16.19 -3.32
N PRO A 44 0.72 16.71 -3.60
CA PRO A 44 1.74 16.86 -2.58
C PRO A 44 1.29 17.75 -1.42
N SER A 45 1.67 17.35 -0.20
CA SER A 45 1.55 18.18 1.01
C SER A 45 2.90 18.83 1.35
N PRO A 46 2.93 19.89 2.15
CA PRO A 46 4.20 20.55 2.54
C PRO A 46 5.19 19.59 3.24
N ILE A 47 4.69 18.67 4.05
CA ILE A 47 5.47 17.63 4.73
C ILE A 47 4.78 16.29 4.45
N GLU A 48 5.53 15.30 4.01
CA GLU A 48 5.01 13.95 3.75
C GLU A 48 5.97 12.91 4.30
N THR A 49 5.42 11.98 5.07
CA THR A 49 6.17 10.90 5.70
C THR A 49 5.48 9.57 5.40
N ILE A 50 6.26 8.62 4.95
CA ILE A 50 5.83 7.24 4.73
C ILE A 50 6.60 6.29 5.63
N ASN A 51 5.97 5.19 6.00
CA ASN A 51 6.58 4.16 6.82
C ASN A 51 6.02 2.78 6.49
N ASP A 52 6.83 1.77 6.62
CA ASP A 52 6.40 0.37 6.64
C ASP A 52 7.33 -0.44 7.55
N LEU A 53 6.82 -1.52 8.15
CA LEU A 53 7.64 -2.48 8.89
C LEU A 53 8.28 -3.53 7.99
N ASP A 54 7.82 -3.66 6.73
CA ASP A 54 8.39 -4.57 5.76
C ASP A 54 9.68 -3.98 5.17
N ASP A 55 10.83 -4.55 5.54
CA ASP A 55 12.15 -4.16 5.04
C ASP A 55 12.22 -4.11 3.51
N ASP A 56 11.55 -5.05 2.83
CA ASP A 56 11.56 -5.11 1.36
C ASP A 56 10.79 -3.92 0.75
N VAL A 57 9.72 -3.46 1.39
CA VAL A 57 8.96 -2.26 0.97
C VAL A 57 9.83 -1.02 1.13
N ILE A 58 10.42 -0.80 2.30
CA ILE A 58 11.26 0.36 2.56
C ILE A 58 12.48 0.38 1.66
N ASN A 59 13.17 -0.75 1.54
CA ASN A 59 14.33 -0.87 0.63
C ASN A 59 13.95 -0.57 -0.82
N LEU A 60 12.79 -1.03 -1.30
CA LEU A 60 12.33 -0.75 -2.66
C LEU A 60 12.16 0.76 -2.89
N PHE A 61 11.43 1.45 -2.02
CA PHE A 61 11.15 2.88 -2.22
C PHE A 61 12.38 3.75 -2.00
N GLN A 62 13.31 3.38 -1.12
CA GLN A 62 14.62 4.02 -1.03
C GLN A 62 15.43 3.82 -2.32
N CYS A 63 15.46 2.61 -2.88
CA CYS A 63 16.14 2.35 -4.15
C CYS A 63 15.49 3.10 -5.32
N ILE A 64 14.16 3.22 -5.36
CA ILE A 64 13.48 4.01 -6.38
C ILE A 64 13.85 5.49 -6.26
N ARG A 65 13.93 6.04 -5.05
CA ARG A 65 14.33 7.43 -4.83
C ARG A 65 15.78 7.69 -5.24
N ASP A 66 16.71 6.81 -4.83
CA ASP A 66 18.14 7.07 -4.88
C ASP A 66 18.84 6.41 -6.08
N HIS A 67 18.28 5.32 -6.62
CA HIS A 67 18.86 4.46 -7.65
C HIS A 67 17.88 4.10 -8.77
N SER A 68 16.89 4.96 -9.07
CA SER A 68 15.82 4.67 -10.04
C SER A 68 16.32 4.19 -11.40
N GLN A 69 17.32 4.87 -11.97
CA GLN A 69 17.87 4.52 -13.28
C GLN A 69 18.53 3.14 -13.28
N GLN A 70 19.30 2.81 -12.24
CA GLN A 70 19.93 1.50 -12.10
C GLN A 70 18.87 0.40 -11.98
N LEU A 71 17.89 0.58 -11.09
CA LEU A 71 16.81 -0.38 -10.88
C LEU A 71 15.95 -0.56 -12.15
N ALA A 72 15.60 0.53 -12.82
CA ALA A 72 14.85 0.52 -14.08
C ALA A 72 15.62 -0.24 -15.18
N ALA A 73 16.91 0.02 -15.34
CA ALA A 73 17.76 -0.67 -16.30
C ALA A 73 17.86 -2.18 -16.02
N MET A 74 17.99 -2.57 -14.74
CA MET A 74 18.01 -3.97 -14.33
C MET A 74 16.69 -4.66 -14.69
N ILE A 75 15.55 -4.05 -14.35
CA ILE A 75 14.22 -4.59 -14.66
C ILE A 75 14.01 -4.71 -16.18
N ALA A 76 14.43 -3.71 -16.96
CA ALA A 76 14.34 -3.74 -18.42
C ALA A 76 15.13 -4.89 -19.05
N ALA A 77 16.27 -5.25 -18.47
CA ALA A 77 17.11 -6.35 -18.94
C ALA A 77 16.60 -7.76 -18.52
N ILE A 78 15.65 -7.83 -17.58
CA ILE A 78 15.17 -9.10 -17.02
C ILE A 78 13.94 -9.61 -17.80
N PRO A 79 14.00 -10.81 -18.40
CA PRO A 79 12.85 -11.37 -19.10
C PRO A 79 11.75 -11.80 -18.14
N TYR A 80 10.49 -11.73 -18.59
CA TYR A 80 9.36 -12.37 -17.89
C TYR A 80 9.48 -13.90 -18.03
N SER A 81 10.13 -14.53 -17.03
CA SER A 81 10.57 -15.93 -17.15
C SER A 81 10.40 -16.70 -15.85
N ARG A 82 9.83 -17.91 -15.94
CA ARG A 82 9.68 -18.83 -14.81
C ARG A 82 11.03 -19.11 -14.13
N LYS A 83 12.09 -19.37 -14.93
CA LYS A 83 13.43 -19.65 -14.39
C LYS A 83 13.97 -18.48 -13.56
N VAL A 84 13.78 -17.26 -14.05
CA VAL A 84 14.15 -16.04 -13.34
C VAL A 84 13.33 -15.89 -12.06
N TYR A 85 12.00 -16.03 -12.13
CA TYR A 85 11.12 -15.99 -10.96
C TYR A 85 11.53 -17.02 -9.89
N ASP A 86 11.74 -18.26 -10.31
CA ASP A 86 12.09 -19.36 -9.40
C ASP A 86 13.43 -19.12 -8.68
N SER A 87 14.42 -18.53 -9.37
CA SER A 87 15.74 -18.25 -8.80
C SER A 87 15.69 -17.19 -7.69
N GLN A 88 14.70 -16.27 -7.68
CA GLN A 88 14.62 -15.21 -6.68
C GLN A 88 14.41 -15.70 -5.24
N PHE A 89 13.98 -16.93 -5.08
CA PHE A 89 13.75 -17.53 -3.74
C PHE A 89 15.01 -18.21 -3.15
N SER A 90 16.07 -18.32 -3.94
CA SER A 90 17.35 -18.92 -3.54
C SER A 90 18.49 -17.92 -3.51
N ILE A 91 18.30 -16.72 -4.08
CA ILE A 91 19.35 -15.68 -4.12
C ILE A 91 19.30 -14.89 -2.83
N VAL A 92 20.47 -14.79 -2.17
CA VAL A 92 20.68 -13.91 -1.03
C VAL A 92 21.70 -12.85 -1.47
N SER A 93 21.21 -11.63 -1.76
CA SER A 93 22.08 -10.48 -2.03
C SER A 93 22.16 -9.55 -0.83
N LYS A 94 23.31 -8.88 -0.65
CA LYS A 94 23.48 -7.79 0.31
C LYS A 94 23.25 -6.42 -0.34
N ASP A 95 23.33 -6.36 -1.68
CA ASP A 95 23.09 -5.14 -2.42
C ASP A 95 21.62 -4.73 -2.36
N PRO A 96 21.30 -3.48 -1.98
CA PRO A 96 19.91 -3.02 -1.84
C PRO A 96 19.16 -2.99 -3.18
N VAL A 97 19.84 -2.67 -4.30
CA VAL A 97 19.19 -2.62 -5.62
C VAL A 97 18.87 -4.02 -6.14
N ASP A 98 19.76 -5.01 -5.89
CA ASP A 98 19.48 -6.42 -6.18
C ASP A 98 18.27 -6.92 -5.40
N LYS A 99 18.17 -6.58 -4.09
CA LYS A 99 17.02 -6.93 -3.25
C LYS A 99 15.74 -6.32 -3.79
N ALA A 100 15.75 -5.03 -4.12
CA ALA A 100 14.60 -4.33 -4.70
C ALA A 100 14.17 -4.97 -6.03
N CYS A 101 15.12 -5.30 -6.89
CA CYS A 101 14.88 -6.00 -8.15
C CYS A 101 14.24 -7.38 -7.92
N ALA A 102 14.79 -8.19 -7.01
CA ALA A 102 14.27 -9.50 -6.65
C ALA A 102 12.86 -9.41 -6.07
N PHE A 103 12.59 -8.40 -5.24
CA PHE A 103 11.28 -8.14 -4.67
C PHE A 103 10.24 -7.80 -5.77
N LEU A 104 10.57 -6.92 -6.70
CA LEU A 104 9.71 -6.60 -7.85
C LEU A 104 9.42 -7.82 -8.73
N ILE A 105 10.42 -8.68 -8.99
CA ILE A 105 10.22 -9.92 -9.75
C ILE A 105 9.20 -10.83 -9.05
N LYS A 106 9.32 -11.01 -7.73
CA LYS A 106 8.40 -11.83 -6.93
C LYS A 106 6.98 -11.26 -6.98
N CYS A 107 6.82 -9.94 -6.83
CA CYS A 107 5.53 -9.26 -6.81
C CYS A 107 4.81 -9.30 -8.18
N TRP A 108 5.55 -9.08 -9.25
CA TRP A 108 4.97 -8.96 -10.59
C TRP A 108 4.80 -10.29 -11.30
N GLN A 109 5.75 -11.21 -11.16
CA GLN A 109 5.74 -12.50 -11.83
C GLN A 109 5.11 -13.63 -11.00
N GLY A 110 4.81 -13.38 -9.70
CA GLY A 110 4.10 -14.30 -8.82
C GLY A 110 2.58 -14.22 -8.95
N TYR A 111 1.89 -15.33 -8.79
CA TYR A 111 0.44 -15.39 -8.73
C TYR A 111 -0.02 -15.24 -7.27
N GLY A 112 -0.71 -14.13 -6.93
CA GLY A 112 -1.17 -13.88 -5.56
C GLY A 112 0.02 -13.74 -4.60
N PHE A 113 0.95 -12.85 -4.91
CA PHE A 113 2.13 -12.58 -4.10
C PHE A 113 1.77 -12.33 -2.62
N LYS A 114 2.57 -12.89 -1.73
CA LYS A 114 2.48 -12.71 -0.28
C LYS A 114 3.84 -12.31 0.26
N THR A 115 3.88 -11.34 1.16
CA THR A 115 5.16 -10.91 1.75
C THR A 115 5.66 -11.86 2.84
N SER A 116 4.85 -12.83 3.25
CA SER A 116 5.21 -13.88 4.22
C SER A 116 6.35 -14.83 3.77
N GLY A 117 7.03 -14.53 2.65
CA GLY A 117 8.13 -15.34 2.11
C GLY A 117 7.70 -16.64 1.41
N ILE A 118 6.43 -16.97 1.41
CA ILE A 118 5.91 -18.19 0.78
C ILE A 118 5.96 -18.03 -0.74
N LYS A 119 6.71 -18.92 -1.40
CA LYS A 119 6.73 -18.98 -2.88
C LYS A 119 5.34 -19.33 -3.40
N THR A 120 4.84 -18.46 -4.28
CA THR A 120 3.58 -18.67 -5.01
C THR A 120 3.84 -19.19 -6.42
N GLY A 121 2.80 -19.56 -7.15
CA GLY A 121 2.92 -19.99 -8.53
C GLY A 121 3.40 -18.86 -9.45
N TRP A 122 4.21 -19.18 -10.46
CA TRP A 122 4.56 -18.23 -11.51
C TRP A 122 3.34 -17.87 -12.37
N LYS A 123 3.10 -16.58 -12.52
CA LYS A 123 1.93 -16.04 -13.22
C LYS A 123 2.15 -16.11 -14.73
N ARG A 124 1.32 -16.89 -15.43
CA ARG A 124 1.34 -17.01 -16.89
C ARG A 124 -0.07 -16.90 -17.45
N ASP A 125 -0.20 -16.35 -18.64
CA ASP A 125 -1.40 -16.45 -19.44
C ASP A 125 -1.31 -17.62 -20.40
N LYS A 126 -2.39 -18.38 -20.54
CA LYS A 126 -2.53 -19.52 -21.47
C LYS A 126 -3.60 -19.29 -22.53
N THR A 127 -4.47 -18.31 -22.36
CA THR A 127 -5.74 -18.23 -23.09
C THR A 127 -5.83 -16.99 -23.95
N GLY A 128 -4.81 -16.12 -23.94
CA GLY A 128 -4.84 -14.86 -24.68
C GLY A 128 -6.01 -13.95 -24.28
N ARG A 129 -6.52 -14.11 -23.05
CA ARG A 129 -7.53 -13.19 -22.53
C ARG A 129 -6.94 -11.80 -22.55
N GLU A 130 -7.76 -10.78 -22.88
CA GLU A 130 -7.37 -9.35 -22.94
C GLU A 130 -6.64 -8.81 -21.70
N ARG A 131 -6.48 -9.65 -20.67
CA ARG A 131 -5.82 -9.36 -19.42
C ARG A 131 -4.39 -9.91 -19.30
N ALA A 132 -3.72 -10.21 -20.42
CA ALA A 132 -2.27 -10.41 -20.44
C ALA A 132 -1.46 -9.14 -20.09
N TYR A 133 -2.14 -8.17 -19.45
CA TYR A 133 -1.54 -6.91 -19.01
C TYR A 133 -0.34 -7.09 -18.05
N ASN A 134 -0.10 -8.30 -17.55
CA ASN A 134 1.09 -8.54 -16.73
C ASN A 134 2.39 -8.40 -17.52
N LEU A 135 2.43 -8.92 -18.78
CA LEU A 135 3.58 -8.73 -19.64
C LEU A 135 3.74 -7.27 -20.07
N SER A 136 2.63 -6.62 -20.45
CA SER A 136 2.62 -5.20 -20.78
C SER A 136 3.08 -4.35 -19.59
N ASN A 137 2.52 -4.59 -18.41
CA ASN A 137 2.91 -3.83 -17.21
C ASN A 137 4.36 -4.09 -16.81
N TRP A 138 4.87 -5.33 -16.94
CA TRP A 138 6.27 -5.64 -16.71
C TRP A 138 7.18 -4.85 -17.66
N TYR A 139 6.77 -4.75 -18.92
CA TYR A 139 7.49 -4.00 -19.94
C TYR A 139 7.55 -2.50 -19.63
N HIS A 140 6.47 -1.93 -19.09
CA HIS A 140 6.40 -0.51 -18.73
C HIS A 140 6.90 -0.22 -17.31
N LEU A 141 7.19 -1.22 -16.49
CA LEU A 141 7.62 -1.03 -15.10
C LEU A 141 8.87 -0.16 -14.95
N PRO A 142 9.90 -0.25 -15.83
CA PRO A 142 11.04 0.66 -15.77
C PRO A 142 10.66 2.13 -15.86
N GLU A 143 9.77 2.49 -16.78
CA GLU A 143 9.24 3.85 -16.96
C GLU A 143 8.48 4.32 -15.69
N TRP A 144 7.69 3.44 -15.08
CA TRP A 144 6.95 3.77 -13.87
C TRP A 144 7.86 3.98 -12.65
N ILE A 145 8.96 3.21 -12.55
CA ILE A 145 9.98 3.37 -11.51
C ILE A 145 10.61 4.76 -11.62
N GLU A 146 11.01 5.17 -12.81
CA GLU A 146 11.59 6.50 -13.03
C GLU A 146 10.55 7.62 -12.78
N GLY A 147 9.30 7.40 -13.19
CA GLY A 147 8.21 8.37 -13.02
C GLY A 147 7.85 8.69 -11.57
N ILE A 148 8.00 7.74 -10.64
CA ILE A 148 7.72 8.00 -9.22
C ILE A 148 8.94 8.47 -8.42
N ALA A 149 10.15 8.32 -8.95
CA ALA A 149 11.38 8.71 -8.25
C ALA A 149 11.38 10.21 -7.88
N GLU A 150 10.92 11.07 -8.80
CA GLU A 150 10.82 12.51 -8.55
C GLU A 150 9.85 12.82 -7.42
N ARG A 151 8.71 12.10 -7.34
CA ARG A 151 7.71 12.26 -6.28
C ARG A 151 8.26 11.90 -4.91
N LEU A 152 9.19 10.94 -4.84
CA LEU A 152 9.80 10.47 -3.59
C LEU A 152 10.91 11.39 -3.04
N ARG A 153 11.45 12.32 -3.83
CA ARG A 153 12.59 13.16 -3.39
C ARG A 153 12.31 14.02 -2.17
N ASN A 154 11.08 14.49 -2.03
CA ASN A 154 10.67 15.35 -0.90
C ASN A 154 9.91 14.60 0.19
N ILE A 155 9.97 13.25 0.20
CA ILE A 155 9.26 12.40 1.14
C ILE A 155 10.23 11.87 2.19
N GLN A 156 9.86 11.97 3.44
CA GLN A 156 10.53 11.32 4.56
C GLN A 156 10.16 9.84 4.56
N ILE A 157 11.17 8.95 4.63
CA ILE A 157 10.97 7.51 4.67
C ILE A 157 11.44 7.00 6.02
N GLU A 158 10.51 6.49 6.81
CA GLU A 158 10.74 5.92 8.13
C GLU A 158 10.66 4.38 8.07
N HIS A 159 11.20 3.75 9.11
CA HIS A 159 11.12 2.31 9.33
C HIS A 159 11.01 2.05 10.84
N LYS A 160 9.82 2.29 11.40
CA LYS A 160 9.53 2.23 12.83
C LYS A 160 8.17 1.58 13.09
N PRO A 161 7.88 1.15 14.33
CA PRO A 161 6.52 0.81 14.72
C PRO A 161 5.54 1.97 14.42
N ALA A 162 4.43 1.66 13.76
CA ALA A 162 3.45 2.69 13.34
C ALA A 162 2.92 3.53 14.49
N LEU A 163 2.71 2.91 15.66
CA LEU A 163 2.21 3.61 16.86
C LEU A 163 3.16 4.69 17.37
N ASP A 164 4.48 4.47 17.23
CA ASP A 164 5.46 5.46 17.63
C ASP A 164 5.38 6.70 16.74
N LEU A 165 5.26 6.49 15.43
CA LEU A 165 5.10 7.59 14.48
C LEU A 165 3.77 8.31 14.64
N ILE A 166 2.67 7.60 14.88
CA ILE A 166 1.36 8.21 15.13
C ILE A 166 1.45 9.17 16.33
N ARG A 167 2.13 8.77 17.41
CA ARG A 167 2.33 9.62 18.58
C ARG A 167 3.29 10.79 18.32
N GLU A 168 4.38 10.56 17.56
CA GLU A 168 5.35 11.60 17.22
C GLU A 168 4.75 12.70 16.32
N PHE A 169 3.87 12.32 15.39
CA PHE A 169 3.31 13.21 14.38
C PHE A 169 1.94 13.79 14.76
N ASP A 170 1.39 13.42 15.94
CA ASP A 170 0.07 13.89 16.36
C ASP A 170 0.04 15.41 16.55
N SER A 171 -0.75 16.07 15.72
CA SER A 171 -0.92 17.51 15.67
C SER A 171 -2.21 17.88 14.94
N PRO A 172 -2.89 18.98 15.30
CA PRO A 172 -4.06 19.45 14.56
C PRO A 172 -3.81 19.79 13.08
N ASP A 173 -2.55 20.05 12.70
CA ASP A 173 -2.14 20.31 11.31
C ASP A 173 -1.78 19.02 10.53
N SER A 174 -1.88 17.84 11.18
CA SER A 174 -1.51 16.55 10.59
C SER A 174 -2.72 15.78 10.09
N PHE A 175 -2.51 15.04 9.01
CA PHE A 175 -3.45 14.05 8.48
C PHE A 175 -2.76 12.69 8.39
N PHE A 176 -3.40 11.65 8.94
CA PHE A 176 -2.93 10.28 8.89
C PHE A 176 -3.85 9.43 8.01
N TYR A 177 -3.27 8.73 7.03
CA TYR A 177 -3.94 7.65 6.33
C TYR A 177 -3.43 6.30 6.86
N LEU A 178 -4.33 5.52 7.44
CA LEU A 178 -4.03 4.24 8.09
C LEU A 178 -4.66 3.08 7.32
N ASP A 179 -3.84 2.17 6.83
CA ASP A 179 -4.27 0.93 6.15
C ASP A 179 -3.56 -0.29 6.78
N PRO A 180 -3.83 -0.59 8.07
CA PRO A 180 -3.15 -1.67 8.78
C PRO A 180 -3.49 -3.03 8.16
N PRO A 181 -2.63 -4.07 8.33
CA PRO A 181 -3.00 -5.44 8.02
C PRO A 181 -4.31 -5.82 8.72
N TYR A 182 -5.36 -6.19 7.97
CA TYR A 182 -6.68 -6.41 8.55
C TYR A 182 -6.72 -7.64 9.47
N LEU A 183 -7.68 -7.66 10.39
CA LEU A 183 -7.90 -8.75 11.34
C LEU A 183 -7.91 -10.11 10.65
N LEU A 184 -7.21 -11.10 11.21
CA LEU A 184 -7.07 -12.44 10.63
C LEU A 184 -8.40 -13.19 10.49
N ASN A 185 -9.38 -12.92 11.35
CA ASN A 185 -10.71 -13.50 11.27
C ASN A 185 -11.52 -13.01 10.04
N THR A 186 -11.12 -11.90 9.42
CA THR A 186 -11.74 -11.37 8.20
C THR A 186 -11.10 -11.88 6.91
N ARG A 187 -10.00 -12.63 7.02
CA ARG A 187 -9.19 -13.13 5.89
C ARG A 187 -9.01 -14.64 5.95
N SER A 188 -8.86 -15.27 4.79
CA SER A 188 -8.67 -16.73 4.67
C SER A 188 -7.26 -17.23 5.02
N ALA A 189 -6.25 -16.35 5.04
CA ALA A 189 -4.85 -16.72 5.30
C ALA A 189 -3.99 -15.49 5.62
N LYS A 190 -2.83 -15.75 6.26
CA LYS A 190 -1.76 -14.77 6.41
C LYS A 190 -1.23 -14.30 5.05
N GLN A 191 -1.09 -13.00 4.88
CA GLN A 191 -0.64 -12.37 3.64
C GLN A 191 0.62 -11.53 3.84
N TYR A 192 0.81 -10.97 5.03
CA TYR A 192 1.88 -10.05 5.36
C TYR A 192 2.98 -10.73 6.17
N GLN A 193 4.21 -10.19 6.07
CA GLN A 193 5.33 -10.59 6.91
C GLN A 193 5.09 -10.15 8.35
N HIS A 194 4.56 -8.95 8.53
CA HIS A 194 4.19 -8.35 9.81
C HIS A 194 2.66 -8.29 9.91
N GLU A 195 2.07 -9.36 10.42
CA GLU A 195 0.63 -9.41 10.70
C GLU A 195 0.35 -8.73 12.04
N MET A 196 -0.82 -8.11 12.16
CA MET A 196 -1.29 -7.54 13.42
C MET A 196 -2.19 -8.53 14.15
N THR A 197 -1.99 -8.63 15.46
CA THR A 197 -2.91 -9.35 16.37
C THR A 197 -4.11 -8.48 16.73
N GLU A 198 -5.11 -9.07 17.38
CA GLU A 198 -6.25 -8.30 17.87
C GLU A 198 -5.82 -7.25 18.92
N GLU A 199 -4.85 -7.59 19.79
CA GLU A 199 -4.22 -6.67 20.73
C GLU A 199 -3.55 -5.49 20.02
N ASP A 200 -2.85 -5.72 18.91
CA ASP A 200 -2.23 -4.64 18.14
C ASP A 200 -3.29 -3.69 17.56
N HIS A 201 -4.44 -4.24 17.11
CA HIS A 201 -5.57 -3.43 16.65
C HIS A 201 -6.21 -2.62 17.79
N ILE A 202 -6.38 -3.22 18.97
CA ILE A 202 -6.90 -2.52 20.15
C ILE A 202 -5.98 -1.35 20.49
N GLN A 203 -4.67 -1.57 20.59
CA GLN A 203 -3.70 -0.51 20.89
C GLN A 203 -3.71 0.61 19.84
N LEU A 204 -3.85 0.25 18.55
CA LEU A 204 -4.00 1.23 17.48
C LEU A 204 -5.26 2.06 17.67
N LEU A 205 -6.41 1.43 17.87
CA LEU A 205 -7.69 2.10 18.04
C LEU A 205 -7.70 3.00 19.29
N GLU A 206 -7.20 2.51 20.43
CA GLU A 206 -7.03 3.31 21.67
C GLU A 206 -6.12 4.52 21.45
N THR A 207 -5.07 4.38 20.62
CA THR A 207 -4.17 5.50 20.33
C THR A 207 -4.87 6.55 19.47
N ILE A 208 -5.50 6.14 18.37
CA ILE A 208 -6.02 7.08 17.36
C ILE A 208 -7.28 7.84 17.81
N VAL A 209 -8.09 7.27 18.71
CA VAL A 209 -9.28 7.99 19.22
C VAL A 209 -8.91 9.17 20.13
N HIS A 210 -7.68 9.25 20.58
CA HIS A 210 -7.16 10.34 21.41
C HIS A 210 -6.27 11.33 20.63
N CYS A 211 -5.98 11.08 19.35
CA CYS A 211 -5.17 11.98 18.54
C CYS A 211 -5.91 13.28 18.21
N SER A 212 -5.14 14.35 18.11
CA SER A 212 -5.59 15.66 17.62
C SER A 212 -5.53 15.78 16.09
N ALA A 213 -4.78 14.90 15.42
CA ALA A 213 -4.67 14.82 13.99
C ALA A 213 -5.99 14.41 13.33
N GLN A 214 -6.18 14.82 12.08
CA GLN A 214 -7.24 14.27 11.24
C GLN A 214 -6.83 12.89 10.74
N ILE A 215 -7.71 11.90 10.90
CA ILE A 215 -7.37 10.49 10.63
C ILE A 215 -8.41 9.87 9.72
N MET A 216 -7.90 9.15 8.71
CA MET A 216 -8.67 8.23 7.87
C MET A 216 -8.10 6.83 8.04
N ILE A 217 -8.92 5.86 8.44
CA ILE A 217 -8.51 4.46 8.59
C ILE A 217 -9.38 3.53 7.74
N SER A 218 -8.72 2.66 6.95
CA SER A 218 -9.39 1.65 6.12
C SER A 218 -9.46 0.30 6.84
N GLY A 219 -10.56 -0.43 6.61
CA GLY A 219 -10.72 -1.78 7.16
C GLY A 219 -11.97 -2.50 6.65
N TYR A 220 -12.24 -3.67 7.24
CA TYR A 220 -13.51 -4.35 7.06
C TYR A 220 -14.44 -4.09 8.23
N ASP A 221 -15.75 -4.18 7.97
CA ASP A 221 -16.78 -4.08 8.99
C ASP A 221 -16.57 -5.17 10.08
N THR A 222 -16.22 -4.74 11.28
CA THR A 222 -15.98 -5.62 12.43
C THR A 222 -16.54 -4.98 13.70
N PRO A 223 -17.05 -5.77 14.65
CA PRO A 223 -17.53 -5.23 15.93
C PRO A 223 -16.46 -4.39 16.64
N LEU A 224 -15.21 -4.85 16.66
CA LEU A 224 -14.09 -4.14 17.30
C LEU A 224 -13.95 -2.71 16.79
N TYR A 225 -13.88 -2.51 15.47
CA TYR A 225 -13.73 -1.18 14.88
C TYR A 225 -14.98 -0.32 15.09
N ASN A 226 -16.16 -0.92 14.95
CA ASN A 226 -17.42 -0.21 15.14
C ASN A 226 -17.61 0.27 16.58
N ASP A 227 -17.16 -0.50 17.57
CA ASP A 227 -17.25 -0.12 19.00
C ASP A 227 -16.34 1.07 19.32
N TYR A 228 -15.09 1.05 18.83
CA TYR A 228 -14.14 2.15 19.08
C TYR A 228 -14.44 3.40 18.26
N LEU A 229 -14.88 3.24 17.01
CA LEU A 229 -15.03 4.33 16.04
C LEU A 229 -16.49 4.73 15.79
N HIS A 230 -17.41 4.39 16.70
CA HIS A 230 -18.86 4.62 16.55
C HIS A 230 -19.28 6.10 16.38
N THR A 231 -18.40 7.03 16.78
CA THR A 231 -18.62 8.49 16.61
C THR A 231 -17.96 9.04 15.34
N TRP A 232 -17.18 8.23 14.65
CA TRP A 232 -16.48 8.65 13.44
C TRP A 232 -17.40 8.57 12.23
N ASP A 233 -17.16 9.45 11.28
CA ASP A 233 -17.87 9.39 10.01
C ASP A 233 -17.42 8.17 9.19
N THR A 234 -18.30 7.59 8.39
CA THR A 234 -18.03 6.35 7.66
C THR A 234 -18.38 6.46 6.19
N LEU A 235 -17.46 5.96 5.35
CA LEU A 235 -17.68 5.79 3.92
C LEU A 235 -17.57 4.30 3.57
N ARG A 236 -18.53 3.77 2.81
CA ARG A 236 -18.56 2.38 2.34
C ARG A 236 -18.23 2.33 0.86
N ILE A 237 -17.12 1.69 0.49
CA ILE A 237 -16.63 1.63 -0.88
C ILE A 237 -16.70 0.19 -1.39
N PRO A 238 -17.53 -0.11 -2.41
CA PRO A 238 -17.52 -1.43 -3.03
C PRO A 238 -16.16 -1.71 -3.68
N ASN A 239 -15.50 -2.79 -3.26
CA ASN A 239 -14.21 -3.19 -3.78
C ASN A 239 -14.26 -4.65 -4.25
N GLN A 240 -13.61 -4.95 -5.38
CA GLN A 240 -13.46 -6.31 -5.87
C GLN A 240 -12.08 -6.86 -5.49
N THR A 241 -12.08 -7.96 -4.77
CA THR A 241 -10.82 -8.69 -4.52
C THR A 241 -10.24 -9.24 -5.83
N THR A 242 -8.95 -9.58 -5.81
CA THR A 242 -8.25 -10.20 -6.95
C THR A 242 -8.89 -11.52 -7.39
N SER A 243 -9.65 -12.18 -6.52
CA SER A 243 -10.43 -13.40 -6.80
C SER A 243 -11.82 -13.12 -7.37
N GLY A 244 -12.21 -11.86 -7.56
CA GLY A 244 -13.51 -11.45 -8.10
C GLY A 244 -14.65 -11.41 -7.07
N VAL A 245 -14.38 -11.67 -5.79
CA VAL A 245 -15.37 -11.52 -4.72
C VAL A 245 -15.54 -10.03 -4.43
N VAL A 246 -16.77 -9.54 -4.51
CA VAL A 246 -17.11 -8.18 -4.08
C VAL A 246 -17.04 -8.14 -2.56
N ARG A 247 -16.23 -7.26 -2.02
CA ARG A 247 -16.16 -6.92 -0.60
C ARG A 247 -16.33 -5.43 -0.45
N GLU A 248 -16.89 -5.03 0.67
CA GLU A 248 -17.03 -3.63 1.01
C GLU A 248 -15.84 -3.21 1.86
N GLU A 249 -15.18 -2.15 1.43
CA GLU A 249 -14.15 -1.46 2.20
C GLU A 249 -14.83 -0.41 3.05
N ILE A 250 -14.58 -0.41 4.35
CA ILE A 250 -15.06 0.64 5.24
C ILE A 250 -13.91 1.60 5.53
N VAL A 251 -14.22 2.87 5.45
CA VAL A 251 -13.29 3.95 5.79
C VAL A 251 -13.92 4.76 6.92
N TRP A 252 -13.24 4.83 8.05
CA TRP A 252 -13.64 5.67 9.18
C TRP A 252 -12.80 6.93 9.21
N MET A 253 -13.45 8.06 9.52
CA MET A 253 -12.83 9.39 9.56
C MET A 253 -13.26 10.12 10.85
N ASN A 254 -12.31 10.68 11.61
CA ASN A 254 -12.62 11.48 12.80
C ASN A 254 -13.03 12.94 12.48
N TYR A 255 -13.33 13.20 11.23
CA TYR A 255 -13.83 14.46 10.69
C TYR A 255 -14.97 14.18 9.71
N THR A 256 -15.80 15.20 9.44
CA THR A 256 -16.91 15.05 8.47
C THR A 256 -16.35 15.02 7.06
N HIS A 257 -16.62 13.95 6.32
CA HIS A 257 -16.21 13.84 4.92
C HIS A 257 -16.98 14.81 4.03
N GLN A 258 -16.35 15.26 2.96
CA GLN A 258 -17.01 16.07 1.94
C GLN A 258 -17.76 15.14 0.97
N LEU A 259 -19.07 15.38 0.78
CA LEU A 259 -19.84 14.66 -0.24
C LEU A 259 -19.24 14.93 -1.62
N SER A 260 -18.80 13.87 -2.28
CA SER A 260 -18.24 13.89 -3.63
C SER A 260 -19.25 13.39 -4.66
N LEU A 261 -18.98 13.57 -5.95
CA LEU A 261 -19.82 13.03 -7.02
C LEU A 261 -19.88 11.49 -7.00
N TYR A 262 -18.89 10.82 -6.40
CA TYR A 262 -18.89 9.37 -6.19
C TYR A 262 -19.99 8.93 -5.21
N ASP A 263 -20.29 9.74 -4.17
CA ASP A 263 -21.33 9.42 -3.18
C ASP A 263 -22.73 9.44 -3.80
N PHE A 264 -22.89 10.15 -4.89
CA PHE A 264 -24.13 10.23 -5.68
C PHE A 264 -24.17 9.24 -6.86
N GLY A 265 -23.14 8.43 -7.05
CA GLY A 265 -23.05 7.48 -8.18
C GLY A 265 -22.99 8.14 -9.56
N ILE A 266 -22.47 9.37 -9.65
CA ILE A 266 -22.43 10.19 -10.88
C ILE A 266 -21.09 10.03 -11.61
N LEU A 267 -20.08 9.39 -10.98
CA LEU A 267 -18.76 9.05 -11.58
C LEU A 267 -18.40 7.62 -11.33
#